data_4d5b53c0601682fbad4165a090be2d9b
#
_entry.id   4d5b53c0601682fbad4165a090be2d9b
#
_cell.length_a   1.000
_cell.length_b   1.000
_cell.length_c   1.000
_cell.angle_alpha   90.00
_cell.angle_beta   90.00
_cell.angle_gamma   90.00
#
_symmetry.space_group_name_H-M   'P 1'
#
loop_
_entity.id
_entity.type
_entity.pdbx_description
1 polymer ?
#
loop_
_entity_poly.entity_id
_entity_poly.type
_entity_poly.pdbx_seq_one_letter_code
_entity_poly.pdbx_strand_id
1 'polypeptide(L)'
;MTGTSSPAAPTTTSAPGARHRVAVAGASGRMGRMLIEAIRASDDCVLAGALDVAASPAIGSDATAFLGYASGVTITADIAAGLQNADVLIDFTRPEGTLAHLAVCSQRGVKAVIGTTGFSDEQKAAIAKLADSAAIVMAPNMSVG
;
A
#
# COMPACT_ATOMS: atom_id res chain seq x y z
N MET A 1 6.28 -0.38 35.69
CA MET A 1 6.09 -0.97 35.37
C MET A 1 5.96 -1.52 34.87
N THR A 2 5.87 -1.04 34.77
CA THR A 2 5.62 -1.67 34.22
C THR A 2 5.41 -2.09 33.39
N GLY A 3 5.58 -1.88 33.21
CA GLY A 3 5.35 -2.41 32.51
C GLY A 3 5.23 -2.67 31.78
N THR A 4 5.42 -2.40 31.83
CA THR A 4 5.29 -2.73 31.15
C THR A 4 5.36 -3.20 30.38
N SER A 5 5.51 -3.19 30.22
CA SER A 5 5.45 -3.82 29.43
C SER A 5 5.48 -4.25 28.61
N SER A 6 5.56 -4.21 28.50
CA SER A 6 5.54 -4.77 27.70
C SER A 6 5.80 -5.21 27.00
N PRO A 7 5.98 -5.37 26.71
CA PRO A 7 6.34 -5.91 25.91
C PRO A 7 6.27 -6.46 25.20
N ALA A 8 6.23 -6.70 24.92
CA ALA A 8 6.14 -7.25 24.19
C ALA A 8 5.65 -7.56 23.54
N ALA A 9 5.50 -7.52 23.38
CA ALA A 9 4.96 -7.88 22.69
C ALA A 9 4.95 -8.05 21.84
N PRO A 10 4.95 -8.29 21.49
CA PRO A 10 4.94 -8.44 20.62
C PRO A 10 4.47 -8.73 19.84
N THR A 11 4.32 -9.02 19.62
CA THR A 11 3.93 -9.33 18.97
C THR A 11 3.11 -9.38 18.45
N THR A 12 2.87 -9.61 18.35
CA THR A 12 2.09 -9.65 17.80
C THR A 12 1.10 -9.42 17.96
N THR A 13 0.83 -9.77 18.43
CA THR A 13 -0.33 -9.61 18.42
C THR A 13 -0.73 -8.46 18.49
N SER A 14 -1.30 -8.32 18.17
CA SER A 14 -1.77 -7.11 18.04
C SER A 14 -2.38 -6.59 19.23
N ALA A 15 -1.72 -5.68 19.82
CA ALA A 15 -2.31 -4.90 20.86
C ALA A 15 -3.52 -4.20 20.31
N PRO A 16 -4.54 -3.97 21.12
CA PRO A 16 -5.68 -3.14 20.71
C PRO A 16 -5.18 -1.80 20.20
N GLY A 17 -5.65 -1.38 19.07
CA GLY A 17 -5.23 -0.15 18.45
C GLY A 17 -4.03 -0.27 17.52
N ALA A 18 -3.31 -1.38 17.60
CA ALA A 18 -2.22 -1.62 16.65
C ALA A 18 -2.83 -2.06 15.32
N ARG A 19 -2.64 -1.26 14.29
CA ARG A 19 -3.21 -1.52 12.98
C ARG A 19 -2.12 -1.53 11.93
N HIS A 20 -2.37 -2.29 10.87
CA HIS A 20 -1.51 -2.25 9.70
C HIS A 20 -1.72 -0.92 8.99
N ARG A 21 -0.65 -0.22 8.73
CA ARG A 21 -0.70 1.04 8.00
C ARG A 21 -0.54 0.75 6.51
N VAL A 22 -1.61 0.96 5.77
CA VAL A 22 -1.70 0.54 4.38
C VAL A 22 -1.65 1.73 3.43
N ALA A 23 -0.79 1.64 2.43
CA ALA A 23 -0.81 2.58 1.32
C ALA A 23 -1.44 1.89 0.12
N VAL A 24 -2.19 2.64 -0.67
CA VAL A 24 -2.87 2.15 -1.86
C VAL A 24 -2.33 2.87 -3.08
N ALA A 25 -1.84 2.12 -4.07
CA ALA A 25 -1.44 2.68 -5.34
C ALA A 25 -2.61 2.61 -6.32
N GLY A 26 -2.76 3.64 -7.14
CA GLY A 26 -3.92 3.76 -8.01
C GLY A 26 -5.15 4.24 -7.24
N ALA A 27 -4.94 5.14 -6.30
CA ALA A 27 -5.96 5.52 -5.32
C ALA A 27 -7.23 6.08 -5.93
N SER A 28 -7.14 6.77 -7.07
CA SER A 28 -8.30 7.35 -7.72
C SER A 28 -9.00 6.40 -8.67
N GLY A 29 -8.42 5.24 -8.93
CA GLY A 29 -9.00 4.24 -9.79
C GLY A 29 -10.08 3.44 -9.09
N ARG A 30 -10.80 2.64 -9.87
CA ARG A 30 -11.90 1.84 -9.32
C ARG A 30 -11.43 0.88 -8.23
N MET A 31 -10.37 0.13 -8.51
CA MET A 31 -9.85 -0.82 -7.52
C MET A 31 -9.28 -0.11 -6.31
N GLY A 32 -8.59 1.01 -6.53
CA GLY A 32 -8.03 1.80 -5.44
C GLY A 32 -9.10 2.29 -4.49
N ARG A 33 -10.21 2.78 -5.03
CA ARG A 33 -11.32 3.24 -4.20
C ARG A 33 -11.96 2.10 -3.42
N MET A 34 -12.11 0.94 -4.04
CA MET A 34 -12.63 -0.23 -3.34
C MET A 34 -11.73 -0.64 -2.19
N LEU A 35 -10.42 -0.60 -2.39
CA LEU A 35 -9.45 -0.92 -1.35
C LEU A 35 -9.49 0.09 -0.21
N ILE A 36 -9.58 1.36 -0.54
CA ILE A 36 -9.66 2.42 0.47
C ILE A 36 -10.91 2.23 1.32
N GLU A 37 -12.03 1.93 0.68
CA GLU A 37 -13.27 1.69 1.39
C GLU A 37 -13.18 0.47 2.30
N ALA A 38 -12.56 -0.60 1.82
CA ALA A 38 -12.36 -1.81 2.61
C ALA A 38 -11.45 -1.56 3.81
N ILE A 39 -10.39 -0.76 3.62
CA ILE A 39 -9.49 -0.41 4.71
C ILE A 39 -10.23 0.37 5.77
N ARG A 40 -11.06 1.32 5.35
CA ARG A 40 -11.85 2.13 6.26
C ARG A 40 -12.79 1.27 7.10
N ALA A 41 -13.35 0.23 6.51
CA ALA A 41 -14.27 -0.66 7.20
C ALA A 41 -13.57 -1.67 8.11
N SER A 42 -12.26 -1.80 7.99
CA SER A 42 -11.50 -2.79 8.74
C SER A 42 -11.07 -2.23 10.10
N ASP A 43 -11.11 -3.09 11.11
CA ASP A 43 -10.59 -2.73 12.44
C ASP A 43 -9.08 -2.96 12.53
N ASP A 44 -8.51 -3.72 11.58
CA ASP A 44 -7.10 -4.11 11.63
C ASP A 44 -6.20 -3.27 10.74
N CYS A 45 -6.78 -2.41 9.92
CA CYS A 45 -6.03 -1.62 8.97
C CYS A 45 -6.41 -0.16 9.05
N VAL A 46 -5.45 0.69 8.72
CA VAL A 46 -5.69 2.13 8.60
C VAL A 46 -5.00 2.63 7.34
N LEU A 47 -5.64 3.55 6.66
CA LEU A 47 -5.06 4.14 5.45
C LEU A 47 -3.92 5.08 5.85
N ALA A 48 -2.73 4.82 5.34
CA ALA A 48 -1.53 5.60 5.67
C ALA A 48 -0.92 6.30 4.46
N GLY A 49 -1.33 5.95 3.25
CA GLY A 49 -0.80 6.58 2.06
C GLY A 49 -1.68 6.30 0.86
N ALA A 50 -1.59 7.17 -0.13
CA ALA A 50 -2.35 7.02 -1.37
C ALA A 50 -1.50 7.55 -2.51
N LEU A 51 -1.28 6.70 -3.50
CA LEU A 51 -0.44 7.01 -4.64
C LEU A 51 -1.26 6.99 -5.92
N ASP A 52 -0.91 7.87 -6.85
CA ASP A 52 -1.48 7.84 -8.18
C ASP A 52 -0.46 8.41 -9.16
N VAL A 53 -0.78 8.30 -10.45
CA VAL A 53 0.09 8.87 -11.48
C VAL A 53 0.04 10.39 -11.43
N ALA A 54 1.14 11.03 -11.83
CA ALA A 54 1.26 12.48 -11.76
C ALA A 54 0.20 13.20 -12.59
N ALA A 55 -0.29 12.56 -13.64
CA ALA A 55 -1.31 13.15 -14.51
C ALA A 55 -2.72 13.06 -13.93
N SER A 56 -2.90 12.36 -12.83
CA SER A 56 -4.23 12.19 -12.25
C SER A 56 -4.76 13.51 -11.71
N PRO A 57 -6.01 13.88 -12.03
CA PRO A 57 -6.61 15.07 -11.45
C PRO A 57 -6.88 14.94 -9.95
N ALA A 58 -6.77 13.73 -9.42
CA ALA A 58 -6.97 13.49 -7.99
C ALA A 58 -5.74 13.83 -7.14
N ILE A 59 -4.59 14.10 -7.75
CA ILE A 59 -3.39 14.48 -7.00
C ILE A 59 -3.69 15.72 -6.17
N GLY A 60 -3.33 15.67 -4.89
CA GLY A 60 -3.57 16.76 -3.96
C GLY A 60 -4.91 16.67 -3.23
N SER A 61 -5.78 15.76 -3.66
CA SER A 61 -7.06 15.56 -3.00
C SER A 61 -6.92 14.58 -1.84
N ASP A 62 -7.84 14.65 -0.89
CA ASP A 62 -7.88 13.66 0.17
C ASP A 62 -8.34 12.32 -0.40
N ALA A 63 -7.68 11.26 0.02
CA ALA A 63 -7.92 9.92 -0.52
C ALA A 63 -9.34 9.43 -0.28
N THR A 64 -10.01 9.93 0.75
CA THR A 64 -11.38 9.52 1.09
C THR A 64 -12.42 10.59 0.72
N ALA A 65 -12.02 11.59 -0.05
CA ALA A 65 -12.97 12.63 -0.46
C ALA A 65 -14.18 12.03 -1.18
N PHE A 66 -13.98 10.96 -1.95
CA PHE A 66 -15.07 10.31 -2.66
C PHE A 66 -16.09 9.64 -1.72
N LEU A 67 -15.70 9.42 -0.48
CA LEU A 67 -16.58 8.86 0.55
C LEU A 67 -17.25 9.95 1.39
N GLY A 68 -16.90 11.20 1.13
CA GLY A 68 -17.53 12.32 1.80
C GLY A 68 -16.89 12.74 3.12
N TYR A 69 -15.68 12.28 3.42
CA TYR A 69 -15.00 12.72 4.62
C TYR A 69 -13.50 12.88 4.37
N ALA A 70 -12.81 13.48 5.32
CA ALA A 70 -11.37 13.72 5.21
C ALA A 70 -10.62 12.69 6.05
N SER A 71 -9.69 11.99 5.41
CA SER A 71 -8.83 11.03 6.11
C SER A 71 -7.52 11.66 6.58
N GLY A 72 -7.17 12.80 6.02
CA GLY A 72 -5.87 13.40 6.25
C GLY A 72 -4.76 12.81 5.37
N VAL A 73 -5.10 11.86 4.51
CA VAL A 73 -4.15 11.24 3.59
C VAL A 73 -4.35 11.83 2.19
N THR A 74 -3.32 12.51 1.71
CA THR A 74 -3.37 13.17 0.41
C THR A 74 -2.86 12.23 -0.67
N ILE A 75 -3.56 12.20 -1.80
CA ILE A 75 -3.11 11.44 -2.96
C ILE A 75 -1.89 12.14 -3.57
N THR A 76 -0.81 11.41 -3.74
CA THR A 76 0.45 11.98 -4.24
C THR A 76 1.05 11.09 -5.31
N ALA A 77 1.81 11.71 -6.22
CA ALA A 77 2.61 10.99 -7.19
C ALA A 77 4.02 10.69 -6.66
N ASP A 78 4.39 11.28 -5.54
CA ASP A 78 5.68 11.06 -4.91
C ASP A 78 5.62 9.75 -4.12
N ILE A 79 6.27 8.72 -4.63
CA ILE A 79 6.18 7.39 -4.05
C ILE A 79 6.75 7.37 -2.62
N ALA A 80 7.88 8.00 -2.41
CA ALA A 80 8.49 8.03 -1.09
C ALA A 80 7.57 8.72 -0.07
N ALA A 81 6.96 9.82 -0.47
CA ALA A 81 6.03 10.53 0.40
C ALA A 81 4.79 9.69 0.70
N GLY A 82 4.27 9.00 -0.30
CA GLY A 82 3.09 8.16 -0.12
C GLY A 82 3.34 6.95 0.75
N LEU A 83 4.58 6.45 0.80
CA LEU A 83 4.93 5.29 1.61
C LEU A 83 5.54 5.65 2.95
N GLN A 84 5.68 6.91 3.23
CA GLN A 84 6.40 7.41 4.41
C GLN A 84 5.92 6.79 5.72
N ASN A 85 4.63 6.62 5.87
CA ASN A 85 4.03 6.09 7.09
C ASN A 85 3.44 4.70 6.92
N ALA A 86 3.71 4.03 5.81
CA ALA A 86 3.06 2.77 5.50
C ALA A 86 3.91 1.57 5.91
N ASP A 87 3.23 0.52 6.35
CA ASP A 87 3.85 -0.79 6.61
C ASP A 87 3.74 -1.68 5.40
N VAL A 88 2.69 -1.50 4.60
CA VAL A 88 2.39 -2.33 3.45
C VAL A 88 1.77 -1.49 2.34
N LEU A 89 2.15 -1.79 1.11
CA LEU A 89 1.56 -1.19 -0.08
C LEU A 89 0.73 -2.23 -0.80
N ILE A 90 -0.47 -1.86 -1.21
CA ILE A 90 -1.30 -2.70 -2.09
C ILE A 90 -1.33 -2.03 -3.46
N ASP A 91 -0.93 -2.76 -4.49
CA ASP A 91 -0.73 -2.22 -5.82
C ASP A 91 -1.46 -3.03 -6.87
N PHE A 92 -2.47 -2.44 -7.48
CA PHE A 92 -3.21 -3.00 -8.61
C PHE A 92 -3.14 -2.04 -9.80
N THR A 93 -1.98 -1.49 -10.07
CA THR A 93 -1.81 -0.50 -11.13
C THR A 93 -1.33 -1.15 -12.43
N ARG A 94 -0.25 -0.67 -12.98
CA ARG A 94 0.34 -1.17 -14.22
C ARG A 94 1.76 -1.63 -13.95
N PRO A 95 2.29 -2.54 -14.78
CA PRO A 95 3.63 -3.09 -14.55
C PRO A 95 4.70 -2.03 -14.31
N GLU A 96 4.71 -0.98 -15.12
CA GLU A 96 5.73 0.07 -14.97
C GLU A 96 5.62 0.77 -13.62
N GLY A 97 4.39 1.10 -13.23
CA GLY A 97 4.15 1.76 -11.95
C GLY A 97 4.51 0.85 -10.79
N THR A 98 4.14 -0.43 -10.89
CA THR A 98 4.45 -1.40 -9.85
C THR A 98 5.95 -1.51 -9.61
N LEU A 99 6.75 -1.57 -10.68
CA LEU A 99 8.20 -1.65 -10.53
C LEU A 99 8.77 -0.45 -9.81
N ALA A 100 8.28 0.75 -10.14
CA ALA A 100 8.72 1.96 -9.47
C ALA A 100 8.35 1.93 -7.99
N HIS A 101 7.15 1.48 -7.68
CA HIS A 101 6.69 1.37 -6.29
C HIS A 101 7.52 0.36 -5.51
N LEU A 102 7.82 -0.79 -6.12
CA LEU A 102 8.59 -1.84 -5.46
C LEU A 102 10.00 -1.41 -5.14
N ALA A 103 10.62 -0.60 -6.00
CA ALA A 103 11.95 -0.11 -5.74
C ALA A 103 11.98 0.71 -4.46
N VAL A 104 10.99 1.57 -4.24
CA VAL A 104 10.91 2.37 -3.02
C VAL A 104 10.54 1.50 -1.82
N CYS A 105 9.64 0.53 -2.00
CA CYS A 105 9.29 -0.40 -0.93
C CYS A 105 10.52 -1.13 -0.43
N SER A 106 11.37 -1.60 -1.35
CA SER A 106 12.59 -2.29 -1.00
C SER A 106 13.53 -1.41 -0.18
N GLN A 107 13.65 -0.15 -0.56
CA GLN A 107 14.53 0.81 0.14
C GLN A 107 14.02 1.13 1.54
N ARG A 108 12.71 1.14 1.71
CA ARG A 108 12.09 1.59 2.96
C ARG A 108 11.61 0.47 3.86
N GLY A 109 11.74 -0.77 3.42
CA GLY A 109 11.27 -1.90 4.21
C GLY A 109 9.75 -2.03 4.24
N VAL A 110 9.06 -1.51 3.24
CA VAL A 110 7.61 -1.61 3.13
C VAL A 110 7.26 -2.89 2.40
N LYS A 111 6.34 -3.68 2.95
CA LYS A 111 5.86 -4.87 2.29
C LYS A 111 4.97 -4.49 1.11
N ALA A 112 4.94 -5.32 0.09
CA ALA A 112 4.12 -5.04 -1.08
C ALA A 112 3.22 -6.23 -1.40
N VAL A 113 1.95 -5.94 -1.64
CA VAL A 113 0.98 -6.92 -2.14
C VAL A 113 0.61 -6.46 -3.55
N ILE A 114 0.95 -7.28 -4.54
CA ILE A 114 0.86 -6.92 -5.94
C ILE A 114 -0.28 -7.70 -6.59
N GLY A 115 -1.28 -6.97 -7.08
CA GLY A 115 -2.35 -7.55 -7.87
C GLY A 115 -2.23 -7.18 -9.35
N THR A 116 -1.22 -6.40 -9.70
CA THR A 116 -0.97 -6.00 -11.08
C THR A 116 -0.63 -7.22 -11.93
N THR A 117 -1.15 -7.25 -13.16
CA THR A 117 -0.90 -8.34 -14.10
C THR A 117 -0.26 -7.79 -15.37
N GLY A 118 0.14 -8.69 -16.26
CA GLY A 118 0.67 -8.28 -17.55
C GLY A 118 2.16 -7.96 -17.54
N PHE A 119 2.89 -8.46 -16.56
CA PHE A 119 4.34 -8.26 -16.53
C PHE A 119 5.04 -9.02 -17.65
N SER A 120 6.01 -8.37 -18.28
CA SER A 120 6.90 -9.04 -19.21
C SER A 120 7.88 -9.93 -18.44
N ASP A 121 8.60 -10.81 -19.16
CA ASP A 121 9.60 -11.65 -18.51
C ASP A 121 10.70 -10.83 -17.86
N GLU A 122 11.10 -9.73 -18.48
CA GLU A 122 12.08 -8.82 -17.89
C GLU A 122 11.57 -8.20 -16.61
N GLN A 123 10.31 -7.80 -16.60
CA GLN A 123 9.69 -7.22 -15.41
C GLN A 123 9.57 -8.24 -14.31
N LYS A 124 9.21 -9.47 -14.64
CA LYS A 124 9.14 -10.55 -13.64
C LYS A 124 10.50 -10.81 -13.02
N ALA A 125 11.55 -10.78 -13.83
CA ALA A 125 12.91 -10.95 -13.33
C ALA A 125 13.30 -9.80 -12.39
N ALA A 126 12.91 -8.58 -12.73
CA ALA A 126 13.18 -7.43 -11.88
C ALA A 126 12.46 -7.54 -10.53
N ILE A 127 11.21 -8.01 -10.55
CA ILE A 127 10.44 -8.22 -9.32
C ILE A 127 11.11 -9.30 -8.45
N ALA A 128 11.54 -10.39 -9.06
CA ALA A 128 12.22 -11.47 -8.34
C ALA A 128 13.47 -10.95 -7.66
N LYS A 129 14.21 -10.08 -8.32
CA LYS A 129 15.41 -9.48 -7.76
C LYS A 129 15.08 -8.59 -6.57
N LEU A 130 14.04 -7.79 -6.68
CA LEU A 130 13.60 -6.92 -5.58
C LEU A 130 13.07 -7.74 -4.41
N ALA A 131 12.52 -8.91 -4.66
CA ALA A 131 12.00 -9.78 -3.61
C ALA A 131 13.09 -10.28 -2.68
N ASP A 132 14.35 -10.24 -3.11
CA ASP A 132 15.46 -10.61 -2.24
C ASP A 132 15.65 -9.62 -1.09
N SER A 133 15.20 -8.38 -1.26
CA SER A 133 15.40 -7.34 -0.25
C SER A 133 14.09 -6.76 0.26
N ALA A 134 12.96 -7.27 -0.18
CA ALA A 134 11.65 -6.77 0.24
C ALA A 134 10.65 -7.91 0.32
N ALA A 135 9.69 -7.79 1.22
CA ALA A 135 8.61 -8.77 1.31
C ALA A 135 7.57 -8.44 0.24
N ILE A 136 7.55 -9.21 -0.83
CA ILE A 136 6.64 -9.01 -1.95
C ILE A 136 5.73 -10.23 -2.06
N VAL A 137 4.43 -9.98 -2.07
CA VAL A 137 3.41 -11.01 -2.26
C VAL A 137 2.71 -10.73 -3.58
N MET A 138 2.76 -11.69 -4.47
CA MET A 138 1.99 -11.62 -5.72
C MET A 138 0.63 -12.24 -5.47
N ALA A 139 -0.41 -11.55 -5.86
CA ALA A 139 -1.78 -12.02 -5.70
C ALA A 139 -2.34 -12.44 -7.06
N PRO A 140 -1.96 -13.62 -7.54
CA PRO A 140 -2.17 -13.97 -8.94
C PRO A 140 -3.62 -14.12 -9.36
N ASN A 141 -4.51 -14.45 -8.49
CA ASN A 141 -5.89 -14.74 -8.86
C ASN A 141 -6.89 -13.76 -8.30
N MET A 142 -6.44 -12.57 -7.99
CA MET A 142 -7.31 -11.59 -7.38
C MET A 142 -8.46 -11.17 -8.30
N SER A 143 -8.21 -11.22 -9.58
CA SER A 143 -9.19 -10.73 -10.54
C SER A 143 -9.91 -11.86 -11.25
N VAL A 144 -9.79 -13.05 -10.79
CA VAL A 144 -10.48 -14.15 -11.44
C VAL A 144 -11.96 -13.91 -11.39
N GLY A 145 -12.40 -13.63 -12.50
CA GLY A 145 -13.83 -13.45 -12.64
C GLY A 145 -14.34 -14.75 -13.06
#